data_86ca8aa4cf6d85051e2029e334b424b6
#
_entry.id   86ca8aa4cf6d85051e2029e334b424b6
#
_cell.length_a   1.000
_cell.length_b   1.000
_cell.length_c   1.000
_cell.angle_alpha   90.00
_cell.angle_beta   90.00
_cell.angle_gamma   90.00
#
_symmetry.space_group_name_H-M   'P 1'
#
loop_
_entity.id
_entity.type
_entity.pdbx_description
1 polymer ?
#
loop_
_entity_poly.entity_id
_entity_poly.type
_entity_poly.pdbx_seq_one_letter_code
_entity_poly.pdbx_strand_id
1 'polypeptide(L)'
;MQVIPPRKVGPFPGFLFVLVSFALISCGTAARLPVTAGMGPQPTLPKPDKSLIPLVKVVKAKGWPAGATPVSAAGTSVVPFAQGLDHPRWVYVLPNGDVLVAETNAPPRPEDGKGIKGWFFKRYQKKAGGAVPSANRITLLRDADGDGVAEVRTVFLKDLNAPFGMALAESTLYVANTDAVVRFPYETGQTEITAAAVNVVDLPGGPLNHHWTKSLIASPDGSKLYVGVGSNSNVAENGIEKEEGRAAIWEIDPATGAHRIFASGLRNPVGMAWNPDTKALWAAVNERDELGSDLVPDYMTSVRDGAFYGWPYSYYGANVDKRVKPPRPDLVAEAIAPDYALGPHTASLGLAYAGDSTPAPYRQGMFVGQHGSWNRSPRSGYKVIFVPFHDGRPVGPPVDVLTGFVRENGEAMGRPVGVAVDKRGGLLVADDVGNSIWRVTGATSTASTTP
;
A
#
# COMPACT_ATOMS: atom_id res chain seq x y z
N MET A 1 -37.29 89.11 8.18
CA MET A 1 -37.89 87.82 8.66
C MET A 1 -37.95 86.91 7.44
N GLN A 2 -36.85 86.05 7.27
CA GLN A 2 -36.74 85.16 6.16
C GLN A 2 -37.19 83.76 6.64
N VAL A 3 -38.19 83.19 5.97
CA VAL A 3 -38.76 81.87 6.25
C VAL A 3 -37.94 80.80 5.50
N ILE A 4 -37.32 79.91 6.25
CA ILE A 4 -36.56 78.75 5.72
C ILE A 4 -37.56 77.60 5.44
N PRO A 5 -37.58 77.00 4.22
CA PRO A 5 -38.45 75.86 3.94
C PRO A 5 -37.88 74.57 4.54
N PRO A 6 -38.75 73.56 4.85
CA PRO A 6 -38.34 72.34 5.48
C PRO A 6 -37.60 71.37 4.51
N ARG A 7 -36.51 70.78 4.98
CA ARG A 7 -35.75 69.72 4.28
C ARG A 7 -36.57 68.46 4.12
N LYS A 8 -36.72 67.99 2.89
CA LYS A 8 -37.27 66.66 2.58
C LYS A 8 -36.25 65.56 2.99
N VAL A 9 -36.66 64.70 3.87
CA VAL A 9 -35.95 63.46 4.23
C VAL A 9 -36.23 62.46 3.12
N GLY A 10 -35.20 62.08 2.34
CA GLY A 10 -35.26 61.02 1.35
C GLY A 10 -35.29 59.64 2.01
N PRO A 11 -35.81 58.62 1.33
CA PRO A 11 -35.90 57.27 1.90
C PRO A 11 -34.51 56.66 2.04
N PHE A 12 -34.23 56.12 3.20
CA PHE A 12 -33.06 55.29 3.47
C PHE A 12 -33.08 54.07 2.55
N PRO A 13 -31.95 53.72 1.88
CA PRO A 13 -31.86 52.44 1.17
C PRO A 13 -31.89 51.30 2.20
N GLY A 14 -32.94 50.46 2.14
CA GLY A 14 -33.02 49.27 2.94
C GLY A 14 -31.83 48.37 2.67
N PHE A 15 -30.97 48.19 3.66
CA PHE A 15 -29.97 47.12 3.65
C PHE A 15 -30.69 45.77 3.65
N LEU A 16 -30.70 45.14 2.49
CA LEU A 16 -31.15 43.75 2.33
C LEU A 16 -30.10 42.88 3.02
N PHE A 17 -30.35 42.49 4.26
CA PHE A 17 -29.58 41.43 4.93
C PHE A 17 -29.85 40.13 4.19
N VAL A 18 -28.97 39.77 3.25
CA VAL A 18 -28.91 38.41 2.71
C VAL A 18 -28.39 37.54 3.85
N LEU A 19 -29.29 36.86 4.54
CA LEU A 19 -28.97 35.72 5.42
C LEU A 19 -28.38 34.63 4.53
N VAL A 20 -27.07 34.63 4.38
CA VAL A 20 -26.33 33.47 3.88
C VAL A 20 -26.42 32.42 4.97
N SER A 21 -27.43 31.56 4.85
CA SER A 21 -27.46 30.31 5.61
C SER A 21 -26.21 29.53 5.25
N PHE A 22 -25.17 29.62 6.08
CA PHE A 22 -24.08 28.66 6.06
C PHE A 22 -24.71 27.30 6.39
N ALA A 23 -25.10 26.55 5.35
CA ALA A 23 -25.31 25.15 5.50
C ALA A 23 -24.03 24.62 6.15
N LEU A 24 -24.12 24.09 7.35
CA LEU A 24 -23.04 23.36 8.01
C LEU A 24 -22.68 22.21 7.09
N ILE A 25 -21.71 22.43 6.21
CA ILE A 25 -21.15 21.39 5.35
C ILE A 25 -20.50 20.44 6.32
N SER A 26 -21.14 19.29 6.53
CA SER A 26 -20.64 18.23 7.40
C SER A 26 -19.29 17.76 6.82
N CYS A 27 -18.19 18.25 7.41
CA CYS A 27 -16.87 17.68 7.18
C CYS A 27 -16.85 16.26 7.76
N GLY A 28 -16.10 15.36 7.15
CA GLY A 28 -15.91 14.00 7.64
C GLY A 28 -15.55 13.99 9.12
N THR A 29 -16.17 13.07 9.86
CA THR A 29 -16.02 12.96 11.31
C THR A 29 -14.77 12.18 11.70
N ALA A 30 -14.22 12.48 12.87
CA ALA A 30 -13.21 11.62 13.50
C ALA A 30 -13.79 10.21 13.75
N ALA A 31 -12.90 9.23 13.88
CA ALA A 31 -13.27 7.86 14.21
C ALA A 31 -14.04 7.80 15.54
N ARG A 32 -15.07 6.99 15.58
CA ARG A 32 -15.88 6.71 16.77
C ARG A 32 -15.45 5.42 17.45
N LEU A 33 -14.75 4.56 16.71
CA LEU A 33 -14.25 3.29 17.17
C LEU A 33 -12.71 3.30 17.22
N PRO A 34 -12.10 2.55 18.15
CA PRO A 34 -10.67 2.30 18.07
C PRO A 34 -10.35 1.53 16.78
N VAL A 35 -9.15 1.73 16.22
CA VAL A 35 -8.73 1.05 14.97
C VAL A 35 -8.82 -0.48 15.10
N THR A 36 -8.59 -1.00 16.30
CA THR A 36 -8.65 -2.44 16.62
C THR A 36 -10.05 -3.04 16.46
N ALA A 37 -11.12 -2.25 16.56
CA ALA A 37 -12.48 -2.74 16.29
C ALA A 37 -12.67 -3.15 14.81
N GLY A 38 -11.89 -2.55 13.90
CA GLY A 38 -11.86 -2.91 12.48
C GLY A 38 -10.74 -3.89 12.12
N MET A 39 -10.21 -4.66 13.09
CA MET A 39 -9.15 -5.65 12.88
C MET A 39 -9.62 -7.06 13.25
N GLY A 40 -8.96 -8.06 12.66
CA GLY A 40 -9.23 -9.47 12.97
C GLY A 40 -10.17 -10.16 11.98
N PRO A 41 -10.51 -11.43 12.26
CA PRO A 41 -11.37 -12.22 11.38
C PRO A 41 -12.86 -11.81 11.42
N GLN A 42 -13.26 -11.06 12.44
CA GLN A 42 -14.65 -10.59 12.65
C GLN A 42 -14.66 -9.10 13.03
N PRO A 43 -14.33 -8.20 12.08
CA PRO A 43 -14.28 -6.77 12.37
C PRO A 43 -15.66 -6.17 12.61
N THR A 44 -15.72 -5.11 13.42
CA THR A 44 -16.92 -4.28 13.53
C THR A 44 -17.00 -3.36 12.31
N LEU A 45 -18.08 -3.51 11.52
CA LEU A 45 -18.35 -2.67 10.36
C LEU A 45 -19.53 -1.71 10.69
N PRO A 46 -19.26 -0.45 11.05
CA PRO A 46 -20.32 0.52 11.34
C PRO A 46 -21.05 0.94 10.06
N LYS A 47 -22.15 1.66 10.22
CA LYS A 47 -22.85 2.26 9.07
C LYS A 47 -21.96 3.32 8.41
N PRO A 48 -21.98 3.41 7.05
CA PRO A 48 -21.25 4.45 6.33
C PRO A 48 -21.61 5.87 6.82
N ASP A 49 -20.60 6.72 6.95
CA ASP A 49 -20.79 8.14 7.20
C ASP A 49 -21.35 8.83 5.94
N LYS A 50 -22.28 9.76 6.16
CA LYS A 50 -22.93 10.53 5.08
C LYS A 50 -22.29 11.90 4.86
N SER A 51 -21.08 12.13 5.34
CA SER A 51 -20.40 13.42 5.14
C SER A 51 -20.16 13.70 3.66
N LEU A 52 -20.41 14.95 3.24
CA LEU A 52 -20.23 15.40 1.85
C LEU A 52 -18.75 15.68 1.53
N ILE A 53 -17.96 16.00 2.54
CA ILE A 53 -16.53 16.30 2.41
C ILE A 53 -15.74 15.28 3.23
N PRO A 54 -14.85 14.50 2.61
CA PRO A 54 -14.05 13.55 3.35
C PRO A 54 -13.08 14.25 4.32
N LEU A 55 -12.78 13.59 5.43
CA LEU A 55 -11.74 14.03 6.34
C LEU A 55 -10.38 13.91 5.64
N VAL A 56 -9.55 14.95 5.69
CA VAL A 56 -8.19 14.94 5.15
C VAL A 56 -7.19 15.25 6.28
N LYS A 57 -6.32 14.31 6.61
CA LYS A 57 -5.33 14.37 7.71
C LYS A 57 -3.93 13.93 7.26
N VAL A 58 -3.48 14.46 6.13
CA VAL A 58 -2.16 14.16 5.56
C VAL A 58 -1.05 14.54 6.52
N VAL A 59 -0.18 13.58 6.86
CA VAL A 59 1.05 13.82 7.62
C VAL A 59 2.08 14.54 6.76
N LYS A 60 2.98 15.26 7.39
CA LYS A 60 4.11 15.89 6.72
C LYS A 60 5.29 14.94 6.71
N ALA A 61 5.74 14.53 5.53
CA ALA A 61 6.97 13.77 5.37
C ALA A 61 8.18 14.60 5.83
N LYS A 62 9.03 14.01 6.66
CA LYS A 62 10.21 14.65 7.25
C LYS A 62 11.48 13.86 6.99
N GLY A 63 11.41 12.53 7.05
CA GLY A 63 12.57 11.63 7.06
C GLY A 63 13.20 11.48 8.45
N TRP A 64 14.02 10.46 8.60
CA TRP A 64 14.70 10.16 9.85
C TRP A 64 15.87 11.12 10.10
N PRO A 65 16.04 11.64 11.33
CA PRO A 65 17.27 12.27 11.74
C PRO A 65 18.44 11.27 11.72
N ALA A 66 19.65 11.75 11.59
CA ALA A 66 20.85 10.90 11.65
C ALA A 66 20.87 10.05 12.94
N GLY A 67 21.11 8.76 12.78
CA GLY A 67 21.16 7.79 13.88
C GLY A 67 19.80 7.41 14.49
N ALA A 68 18.68 7.99 14.03
CA ALA A 68 17.36 7.60 14.50
C ALA A 68 16.82 6.39 13.73
N THR A 69 16.11 5.51 14.45
CA THR A 69 15.50 4.28 13.90
C THR A 69 14.04 4.19 14.30
N PRO A 70 13.24 3.39 13.60
CA PRO A 70 11.95 2.95 14.11
C PRO A 70 12.10 2.20 15.45
N VAL A 71 10.99 2.02 16.13
CA VAL A 71 10.94 1.28 17.40
C VAL A 71 10.55 -0.17 17.13
N SER A 72 11.45 -1.11 17.40
CA SER A 72 11.17 -2.55 17.29
C SER A 72 10.42 -3.07 18.52
N ALA A 73 9.65 -4.14 18.33
CA ALA A 73 8.97 -4.82 19.43
C ALA A 73 9.96 -5.44 20.42
N ALA A 74 9.50 -5.67 21.66
CA ALA A 74 10.31 -6.33 22.70
C ALA A 74 10.84 -7.69 22.22
N GLY A 75 12.11 -7.98 22.52
CA GLY A 75 12.79 -9.19 22.08
C GLY A 75 13.27 -9.16 20.64
N THR A 76 13.18 -8.00 19.96
CA THR A 76 13.73 -7.79 18.63
C THR A 76 14.63 -6.55 18.58
N SER A 77 15.42 -6.46 17.54
CA SER A 77 16.26 -5.30 17.22
C SER A 77 16.04 -4.83 15.80
N VAL A 78 16.25 -3.54 15.55
CA VAL A 78 16.19 -2.95 14.21
C VAL A 78 17.48 -2.22 13.88
N VAL A 79 17.98 -2.47 12.68
CA VAL A 79 19.14 -1.79 12.11
C VAL A 79 18.80 -1.26 10.71
N PRO A 80 19.47 -0.20 10.25
CA PRO A 80 19.39 0.22 8.85
C PRO A 80 20.17 -0.78 7.98
N PHE A 81 19.49 -1.61 7.20
CA PHE A 81 20.12 -2.50 6.22
C PHE A 81 20.76 -1.69 5.07
N ALA A 82 20.07 -0.64 4.61
CA ALA A 82 20.61 0.35 3.67
C ALA A 82 19.92 1.69 3.86
N GLN A 83 20.63 2.79 3.66
CA GLN A 83 20.11 4.16 3.75
C GLN A 83 20.48 4.99 2.50
N GLY A 84 19.82 6.15 2.32
CA GLY A 84 20.10 7.04 1.19
C GLY A 84 19.68 6.46 -0.17
N LEU A 85 18.63 5.67 -0.19
CA LEU A 85 17.96 5.21 -1.39
C LEU A 85 16.98 6.29 -1.93
N ASP A 86 16.56 6.17 -3.18
CA ASP A 86 15.61 7.09 -3.79
C ASP A 86 14.19 6.50 -3.75
N HIS A 87 13.44 6.79 -2.67
CA HIS A 87 12.05 6.37 -2.51
C HIS A 87 11.85 4.85 -2.71
N PRO A 88 12.51 3.99 -1.87
CA PRO A 88 12.42 2.54 -1.98
C PRO A 88 11.00 2.07 -1.66
N ARG A 89 10.39 1.30 -2.56
CA ARG A 89 8.99 0.89 -2.43
C ARG A 89 8.82 -0.61 -2.27
N TRP A 90 9.63 -1.41 -2.95
CA TRP A 90 9.49 -2.86 -2.93
C TRP A 90 10.82 -3.54 -2.74
N VAL A 91 10.79 -4.68 -2.06
CA VAL A 91 11.96 -5.51 -1.80
C VAL A 91 11.72 -6.93 -2.28
N TYR A 92 12.74 -7.55 -2.84
CA TYR A 92 12.75 -8.93 -3.28
C TYR A 92 14.07 -9.58 -2.89
N VAL A 93 14.02 -10.73 -2.22
CA VAL A 93 15.21 -11.45 -1.78
C VAL A 93 15.55 -12.56 -2.79
N LEU A 94 16.71 -12.47 -3.41
CA LEU A 94 17.21 -13.48 -4.34
C LEU A 94 17.64 -14.77 -3.61
N PRO A 95 17.69 -15.91 -4.31
CA PRO A 95 18.11 -17.19 -3.70
C PRO A 95 19.49 -17.20 -3.05
N ASN A 96 20.41 -16.37 -3.54
CA ASN A 96 21.75 -16.21 -2.96
C ASN A 96 21.81 -15.25 -1.74
N GLY A 97 20.68 -14.61 -1.39
CA GLY A 97 20.57 -13.68 -0.27
C GLY A 97 20.71 -12.19 -0.65
N ASP A 98 21.07 -11.88 -1.88
CA ASP A 98 21.05 -10.50 -2.36
C ASP A 98 19.63 -9.93 -2.30
N VAL A 99 19.51 -8.63 -2.07
CA VAL A 99 18.24 -7.93 -1.95
C VAL A 99 18.05 -6.96 -3.09
N LEU A 100 17.03 -7.14 -3.89
CA LEU A 100 16.64 -6.20 -4.93
C LEU A 100 15.65 -5.20 -4.36
N VAL A 101 15.85 -3.92 -4.66
CA VAL A 101 14.99 -2.82 -4.18
C VAL A 101 14.47 -2.03 -5.38
N ALA A 102 13.15 -1.93 -5.52
CA ALA A 102 12.54 -1.02 -6.48
C ALA A 102 12.57 0.41 -5.92
N GLU A 103 13.42 1.25 -6.48
CA GLU A 103 13.47 2.68 -6.23
C GLU A 103 12.57 3.38 -7.26
N THR A 104 11.36 3.78 -6.82
CA THR A 104 10.28 4.07 -7.76
C THR A 104 9.22 4.98 -7.16
N ASN A 105 8.52 5.71 -8.02
CA ASN A 105 7.34 6.48 -7.67
C ASN A 105 6.32 6.48 -8.81
N ALA A 106 5.13 7.03 -8.56
CA ALA A 106 4.07 7.14 -9.55
C ALA A 106 4.55 7.86 -10.82
N PRO A 107 4.22 7.35 -12.00
CA PRO A 107 4.46 8.06 -13.24
C PRO A 107 3.68 9.38 -13.28
N PRO A 108 4.07 10.36 -14.10
CA PRO A 108 3.34 11.61 -14.28
C PRO A 108 1.87 11.36 -14.64
N ARG A 109 0.94 11.99 -13.94
CA ARG A 109 -0.51 11.88 -14.16
C ARG A 109 -1.07 13.19 -14.69
N PRO A 110 -1.13 13.41 -16.01
CA PRO A 110 -1.61 14.67 -16.57
C PRO A 110 -3.09 14.94 -16.26
N GLU A 111 -3.89 13.89 -16.09
CA GLU A 111 -5.33 14.01 -15.80
C GLU A 111 -5.63 14.49 -14.39
N ASP A 112 -4.88 14.05 -13.37
CA ASP A 112 -5.06 14.42 -11.95
C ASP A 112 -4.59 15.85 -11.64
N GLY A 113 -3.89 16.47 -12.58
CA GLY A 113 -3.28 17.80 -12.39
C GLY A 113 -4.16 18.99 -12.79
N LYS A 114 -5.38 18.75 -13.29
CA LYS A 114 -6.25 19.77 -13.82
C LYS A 114 -7.19 20.37 -12.76
N GLY A 115 -7.42 21.67 -12.83
CA GLY A 115 -8.37 22.40 -11.98
C GLY A 115 -7.98 22.50 -10.49
N ILE A 116 -8.93 23.01 -9.70
CA ILE A 116 -8.73 23.28 -8.25
C ILE A 116 -8.47 21.98 -7.49
N LYS A 117 -9.17 20.89 -7.82
CA LYS A 117 -8.96 19.58 -7.17
C LYS A 117 -7.54 19.06 -7.40
N GLY A 118 -7.03 19.15 -8.64
CA GLY A 118 -5.66 18.72 -8.96
C GLY A 118 -4.60 19.56 -8.24
N TRP A 119 -4.82 20.86 -8.04
CA TRP A 119 -3.93 21.70 -7.27
C TRP A 119 -3.84 21.27 -5.79
N PHE A 120 -5.00 21.00 -5.14
CA PHE A 120 -5.02 20.47 -3.78
C PHE A 120 -4.35 19.11 -3.68
N PHE A 121 -4.61 18.21 -4.63
CA PHE A 121 -4.03 16.87 -4.67
C PHE A 121 -2.49 16.93 -4.76
N LYS A 122 -1.94 17.72 -5.67
CA LYS A 122 -0.48 17.95 -5.78
C LYS A 122 0.13 18.50 -4.48
N ARG A 123 -0.57 19.43 -3.82
CA ARG A 123 -0.13 19.97 -2.53
C ARG A 123 -0.11 18.90 -1.44
N TYR A 124 -1.10 18.02 -1.40
CA TYR A 124 -1.16 16.94 -0.43
C TYR A 124 -0.11 15.87 -0.72
N GLN A 125 0.10 15.49 -1.98
CA GLN A 125 1.18 14.57 -2.37
C GLN A 125 2.55 15.11 -1.98
N LYS A 126 2.84 16.38 -2.26
CA LYS A 126 4.09 17.03 -1.84
C LYS A 126 4.26 16.99 -0.32
N LYS A 127 3.20 17.29 0.43
CA LYS A 127 3.22 17.22 1.90
C LYS A 127 3.50 15.81 2.42
N ALA A 128 2.93 14.80 1.78
CA ALA A 128 3.07 13.38 2.14
C ALA A 128 4.41 12.76 1.72
N GLY A 129 5.26 13.47 0.96
CA GLY A 129 6.52 12.94 0.43
C GLY A 129 6.39 12.17 -0.89
N GLY A 130 5.19 12.08 -1.47
CA GLY A 130 4.95 11.34 -2.71
C GLY A 130 5.15 12.12 -4.01
N ALA A 131 5.65 13.37 -3.95
CA ALA A 131 5.90 14.20 -5.14
C ALA A 131 7.38 14.21 -5.56
N VAL A 132 8.13 13.17 -5.25
CA VAL A 132 9.51 12.98 -5.72
C VAL A 132 9.49 12.32 -7.10
N PRO A 133 10.45 12.62 -7.99
CA PRO A 133 10.61 11.89 -9.25
C PRO A 133 10.84 10.40 -9.00
N SER A 134 10.36 9.55 -9.92
CA SER A 134 10.70 8.13 -9.89
C SER A 134 12.14 7.93 -10.35
N ALA A 135 12.92 7.16 -9.58
CA ALA A 135 14.27 6.76 -10.00
C ALA A 135 14.25 5.72 -11.12
N ASN A 136 13.13 5.03 -11.31
CA ASN A 136 12.90 4.06 -12.39
C ASN A 136 13.99 2.98 -12.50
N ARG A 137 14.45 2.49 -11.34
CA ARG A 137 15.53 1.49 -11.28
C ARG A 137 15.27 0.42 -10.22
N ILE A 138 15.96 -0.70 -10.38
CA ILE A 138 16.14 -1.71 -9.35
C ILE A 138 17.59 -1.61 -8.86
N THR A 139 17.75 -1.49 -7.54
CA THR A 139 19.05 -1.48 -6.88
C THR A 139 19.30 -2.81 -6.20
N LEU A 140 20.48 -3.39 -6.38
CA LEU A 140 20.94 -4.56 -5.66
C LEU A 140 21.69 -4.12 -4.40
N LEU A 141 21.34 -4.76 -3.30
CA LEU A 141 22.01 -4.64 -2.00
C LEU A 141 22.53 -6.01 -1.59
N ARG A 142 23.78 -6.09 -1.12
CA ARG A 142 24.40 -7.32 -0.60
C ARG A 142 25.08 -7.03 0.73
N ASP A 143 24.69 -7.81 1.72
CA ASP A 143 25.37 -7.93 3.02
C ASP A 143 26.48 -8.99 2.86
N ALA A 144 27.70 -8.53 2.60
CA ALA A 144 28.82 -9.39 2.20
C ALA A 144 29.48 -10.09 3.39
N ASP A 145 29.53 -9.46 4.56
CA ASP A 145 30.17 -10.00 5.77
C ASP A 145 29.17 -10.61 6.78
N GLY A 146 27.89 -10.37 6.56
CA GLY A 146 26.83 -11.00 7.34
C GLY A 146 26.42 -10.28 8.60
N ASP A 147 26.79 -9.01 8.74
CA ASP A 147 26.48 -8.23 9.94
C ASP A 147 25.04 -7.64 9.95
N GLY A 148 24.36 -7.71 8.82
CA GLY A 148 22.98 -7.22 8.65
C GLY A 148 22.88 -5.81 8.07
N VAL A 149 23.98 -5.29 7.53
CA VAL A 149 24.09 -4.05 6.77
C VAL A 149 24.58 -4.39 5.37
N ALA A 150 24.12 -3.68 4.35
CA ALA A 150 24.57 -3.94 2.98
C ALA A 150 25.77 -3.05 2.62
N GLU A 151 26.95 -3.67 2.40
CA GLU A 151 28.19 -2.98 1.96
C GLU A 151 28.18 -2.77 0.45
N VAL A 152 27.60 -3.70 -0.31
CA VAL A 152 27.52 -3.60 -1.77
C VAL A 152 26.19 -2.99 -2.16
N ARG A 153 26.26 -1.91 -2.95
CA ARG A 153 25.11 -1.25 -3.55
C ARG A 153 25.39 -0.93 -4.99
N THR A 154 24.62 -1.51 -5.91
CA THR A 154 24.75 -1.27 -7.35
C THR A 154 23.41 -1.01 -8.01
N VAL A 155 23.39 -0.27 -9.12
CA VAL A 155 22.21 -0.18 -9.98
C VAL A 155 22.11 -1.48 -10.77
N PHE A 156 21.16 -2.32 -10.41
CA PHE A 156 20.98 -3.65 -11.00
C PHE A 156 20.25 -3.60 -12.35
N LEU A 157 19.21 -2.80 -12.42
CA LEU A 157 18.44 -2.49 -13.64
C LEU A 157 18.09 -1.01 -13.65
N LYS A 158 18.12 -0.38 -14.80
CA LYS A 158 17.79 1.03 -15.02
C LYS A 158 16.80 1.22 -16.18
N ASP A 159 16.35 2.45 -16.35
CA ASP A 159 15.48 2.86 -17.46
C ASP A 159 14.17 2.06 -17.55
N LEU A 160 13.64 1.68 -16.38
CA LEU A 160 12.36 1.01 -16.24
C LEU A 160 11.20 2.03 -16.18
N ASN A 161 9.96 1.59 -16.30
CA ASN A 161 8.79 2.46 -16.19
C ASN A 161 8.05 2.24 -14.87
N ALA A 162 8.40 3.02 -13.84
CA ALA A 162 7.86 2.89 -12.50
C ALA A 162 7.78 1.43 -12.04
N PRO A 163 8.94 0.71 -11.94
CA PRO A 163 8.99 -0.70 -11.58
C PRO A 163 8.50 -0.92 -10.15
N PHE A 164 7.86 -2.07 -9.90
CA PHE A 164 7.40 -2.38 -8.55
C PHE A 164 7.65 -3.86 -8.17
N GLY A 165 6.84 -4.79 -8.65
CA GLY A 165 6.95 -6.20 -8.35
C GLY A 165 8.12 -6.86 -9.07
N MET A 166 8.73 -7.84 -8.41
CA MET A 166 9.83 -8.65 -8.97
C MET A 166 9.59 -10.12 -8.64
N ALA A 167 9.94 -11.00 -9.56
CA ALA A 167 9.92 -12.45 -9.34
C ALA A 167 11.04 -13.11 -10.15
N LEU A 168 11.71 -14.07 -9.56
CA LEU A 168 12.67 -14.93 -10.24
C LEU A 168 12.02 -16.31 -10.46
N ALA A 169 12.01 -16.76 -11.70
CA ALA A 169 11.66 -18.13 -12.05
C ALA A 169 12.81 -18.72 -12.87
N GLU A 170 13.38 -19.81 -12.39
CA GLU A 170 14.60 -20.41 -12.94
C GLU A 170 15.74 -19.39 -13.08
N SER A 171 16.19 -19.13 -14.29
CA SER A 171 17.25 -18.13 -14.64
C SER A 171 16.68 -16.86 -15.27
N THR A 172 15.43 -16.54 -15.03
CA THR A 172 14.75 -15.36 -15.61
C THR A 172 14.18 -14.48 -14.50
N LEU A 173 14.64 -13.23 -14.46
CA LEU A 173 14.07 -12.21 -13.60
C LEU A 173 12.94 -11.48 -14.33
N TYR A 174 11.77 -11.47 -13.71
CA TYR A 174 10.60 -10.73 -14.16
C TYR A 174 10.41 -9.48 -13.32
N VAL A 175 10.11 -8.37 -13.97
CA VAL A 175 9.83 -7.08 -13.32
C VAL A 175 8.49 -6.56 -13.82
N ALA A 176 7.60 -6.24 -12.91
CA ALA A 176 6.36 -5.56 -13.25
C ALA A 176 6.57 -4.04 -13.20
N ASN A 177 6.60 -3.44 -14.37
CA ASN A 177 6.46 -2.01 -14.59
C ASN A 177 5.00 -1.58 -14.39
N THR A 178 4.73 -0.27 -14.39
CA THR A 178 3.36 0.23 -14.25
C THR A 178 2.42 -0.17 -15.40
N ASP A 179 2.96 -0.56 -16.54
CA ASP A 179 2.26 -0.81 -17.82
C ASP A 179 2.60 -2.14 -18.49
N ALA A 180 3.54 -2.90 -17.96
CA ALA A 180 3.94 -4.19 -18.55
C ALA A 180 4.66 -5.08 -17.54
N VAL A 181 4.66 -6.39 -17.77
CA VAL A 181 5.65 -7.30 -17.22
C VAL A 181 6.76 -7.48 -18.23
N VAL A 182 7.98 -7.23 -17.81
CA VAL A 182 9.19 -7.44 -18.64
C VAL A 182 10.09 -8.50 -18.00
N ARG A 183 10.93 -9.14 -18.81
CA ARG A 183 11.86 -10.17 -18.35
C ARG A 183 13.30 -9.88 -18.78
N PHE A 184 14.22 -10.42 -17.97
CA PHE A 184 15.67 -10.32 -18.16
C PHE A 184 16.33 -11.67 -17.87
N PRO A 185 17.39 -12.05 -18.58
CA PRO A 185 18.25 -13.19 -18.17
C PRO A 185 18.92 -12.84 -16.84
N TYR A 186 18.99 -13.82 -15.94
CA TYR A 186 19.61 -13.66 -14.62
C TYR A 186 20.64 -14.75 -14.37
N GLU A 187 21.80 -14.34 -13.88
CA GLU A 187 22.84 -15.22 -13.39
C GLU A 187 23.12 -14.96 -11.91
N THR A 188 23.24 -16.05 -11.13
CA THR A 188 23.46 -15.92 -9.69
C THR A 188 24.74 -15.19 -9.39
N GLY A 189 24.66 -14.17 -8.52
CA GLY A 189 25.81 -13.39 -8.06
C GLY A 189 26.15 -12.19 -8.93
N GLN A 190 25.54 -12.01 -10.11
CA GLN A 190 25.73 -10.80 -10.91
C GLN A 190 25.21 -9.56 -10.17
N THR A 191 25.83 -8.42 -10.42
CA THR A 191 25.52 -7.14 -9.74
C THR A 191 24.89 -6.11 -10.66
N GLU A 192 24.78 -6.41 -11.95
CA GLU A 192 24.15 -5.57 -12.98
C GLU A 192 23.59 -6.46 -14.10
N ILE A 193 22.46 -6.11 -14.66
CA ILE A 193 21.94 -6.68 -15.91
C ILE A 193 21.97 -5.59 -16.97
N THR A 194 22.71 -5.84 -18.05
CA THR A 194 22.83 -4.94 -19.20
C THR A 194 21.97 -5.38 -20.40
N ALA A 195 21.39 -6.57 -20.32
CA ALA A 195 20.51 -7.08 -21.35
C ALA A 195 19.25 -6.19 -21.49
N ALA A 196 18.78 -6.01 -22.71
CA ALA A 196 17.56 -5.27 -22.97
C ALA A 196 16.33 -6.01 -22.38
N ALA A 197 15.35 -5.24 -21.92
CA ALA A 197 14.07 -5.77 -21.47
C ALA A 197 13.32 -6.47 -22.62
N VAL A 198 12.78 -7.65 -22.33
CA VAL A 198 11.85 -8.34 -23.26
C VAL A 198 10.44 -8.27 -22.68
N ASN A 199 9.49 -7.70 -23.42
CA ASN A 199 8.10 -7.64 -22.99
C ASN A 199 7.50 -9.05 -22.92
N VAL A 200 6.78 -9.33 -21.83
CA VAL A 200 6.03 -10.57 -21.62
C VAL A 200 4.54 -10.34 -21.88
N VAL A 201 3.99 -9.29 -21.26
CA VAL A 201 2.57 -8.92 -21.39
C VAL A 201 2.39 -7.45 -21.02
N ASP A 202 1.51 -6.76 -21.75
CA ASP A 202 1.08 -5.41 -21.40
C ASP A 202 0.08 -5.44 -20.24
N LEU A 203 0.17 -4.48 -19.35
CA LEU A 203 -0.73 -4.31 -18.21
C LEU A 203 -1.52 -3.01 -18.33
N PRO A 204 -2.70 -2.91 -17.71
CA PRO A 204 -3.44 -1.67 -17.67
C PRO A 204 -2.61 -0.54 -17.06
N GLY A 205 -2.15 0.38 -17.89
CA GLY A 205 -1.41 1.61 -17.59
C GLY A 205 -2.24 2.82 -18.01
N GLY A 206 -1.61 3.76 -18.71
CA GLY A 206 -2.26 4.91 -19.33
C GLY A 206 -2.42 6.12 -18.40
N PRO A 207 -3.12 7.18 -18.89
CA PRO A 207 -3.18 8.47 -18.21
C PRO A 207 -3.99 8.45 -16.91
N LEU A 208 -4.97 7.53 -16.81
CA LEU A 208 -5.70 7.23 -15.59
C LEU A 208 -5.13 5.94 -14.99
N ASN A 209 -4.31 6.05 -13.96
CA ASN A 209 -3.64 4.92 -13.32
C ASN A 209 -3.41 5.24 -11.83
N HIS A 210 -4.50 5.39 -11.08
CA HIS A 210 -4.46 5.83 -9.68
C HIS A 210 -3.70 4.84 -8.81
N HIS A 211 -3.97 3.53 -8.97
CA HIS A 211 -3.17 2.47 -8.37
C HIS A 211 -2.16 1.96 -9.41
N TRP A 212 -1.08 2.70 -9.54
CA TRP A 212 -0.05 2.47 -10.57
C TRP A 212 0.85 1.28 -10.28
N THR A 213 0.97 0.86 -9.03
CA THR A 213 1.81 -0.26 -8.61
C THR A 213 1.29 -1.57 -9.21
N LYS A 214 2.22 -2.41 -9.65
CA LYS A 214 1.97 -3.76 -10.13
C LYS A 214 2.87 -4.70 -9.34
N SER A 215 2.32 -5.31 -8.30
CA SER A 215 3.04 -6.35 -7.56
C SER A 215 3.13 -7.63 -8.39
N LEU A 216 4.18 -8.41 -8.16
CA LEU A 216 4.46 -9.63 -8.93
C LEU A 216 4.96 -10.73 -8.00
N ILE A 217 4.44 -11.93 -8.20
CA ILE A 217 4.95 -13.12 -7.53
C ILE A 217 4.87 -14.32 -8.50
N ALA A 218 5.87 -15.21 -8.47
CA ALA A 218 5.82 -16.46 -9.19
C ALA A 218 5.05 -17.53 -8.39
N SER A 219 4.44 -18.49 -9.08
CA SER A 219 3.98 -19.72 -8.43
C SER A 219 5.17 -20.46 -7.79
N PRO A 220 4.94 -21.29 -6.75
CA PRO A 220 6.03 -22.02 -6.09
C PRO A 220 6.86 -22.92 -7.02
N ASP A 221 6.28 -23.38 -8.10
CA ASP A 221 6.93 -24.19 -9.14
C ASP A 221 7.53 -23.36 -10.29
N GLY A 222 7.36 -22.03 -10.26
CA GLY A 222 7.83 -21.12 -11.30
C GLY A 222 7.03 -21.12 -12.61
N SER A 223 6.00 -21.96 -12.73
CA SER A 223 5.25 -22.17 -14.00
C SER A 223 4.29 -21.02 -14.33
N LYS A 224 3.91 -20.19 -13.36
CA LYS A 224 3.00 -19.05 -13.52
C LYS A 224 3.52 -17.82 -12.79
N LEU A 225 3.09 -16.65 -13.28
CA LEU A 225 3.25 -15.37 -12.61
C LEU A 225 1.89 -14.82 -12.21
N TYR A 226 1.81 -14.17 -11.05
CA TYR A 226 0.61 -13.50 -10.57
C TYR A 226 0.89 -12.01 -10.40
N VAL A 227 0.04 -11.15 -10.99
CA VAL A 227 0.21 -9.69 -10.96
C VAL A 227 -0.99 -9.04 -10.31
N GLY A 228 -0.76 -8.27 -9.24
CA GLY A 228 -1.79 -7.42 -8.65
C GLY A 228 -1.99 -6.14 -9.47
N VAL A 229 -3.19 -5.92 -9.95
CA VAL A 229 -3.58 -4.73 -10.74
C VAL A 229 -4.68 -3.98 -10.01
N GLY A 230 -4.32 -2.87 -9.35
CA GLY A 230 -5.28 -2.05 -8.63
C GLY A 230 -6.25 -1.30 -9.53
N SER A 231 -7.39 -0.88 -8.98
CA SER A 231 -8.40 -0.08 -9.65
C SER A 231 -7.85 1.25 -10.17
N ASN A 232 -8.52 1.83 -11.12
CA ASN A 232 -8.21 3.16 -11.64
C ASN A 232 -8.80 4.28 -10.76
N SER A 233 -9.74 3.95 -9.89
CA SER A 233 -10.55 4.92 -9.17
C SER A 233 -10.86 4.44 -7.73
N ASN A 234 -11.55 5.27 -6.94
CA ASN A 234 -12.00 4.87 -5.61
C ASN A 234 -13.21 3.92 -5.67
N VAL A 235 -14.21 4.25 -6.51
CA VAL A 235 -15.47 3.50 -6.63
C VAL A 235 -16.03 3.49 -8.06
N ALA A 236 -15.17 3.36 -9.07
CA ALA A 236 -15.50 3.43 -10.48
C ALA A 236 -16.11 4.78 -10.93
N GLU A 237 -15.74 5.89 -10.28
CA GLU A 237 -16.22 7.24 -10.61
C GLU A 237 -15.76 7.75 -11.98
N ASN A 238 -14.77 7.11 -12.59
CA ASN A 238 -14.31 7.42 -13.95
C ASN A 238 -15.02 6.61 -15.04
N GLY A 239 -16.01 5.78 -14.65
CA GLY A 239 -16.70 4.83 -15.51
C GLY A 239 -16.18 3.40 -15.33
N ILE A 240 -17.11 2.44 -15.34
CA ILE A 240 -16.77 1.02 -15.13
C ILE A 240 -15.90 0.46 -16.27
N GLU A 241 -16.03 1.00 -17.47
CA GLU A 241 -15.22 0.63 -18.63
C GLU A 241 -13.74 1.00 -18.47
N LYS A 242 -13.42 1.96 -17.58
CA LYS A 242 -12.03 2.31 -17.23
C LYS A 242 -11.39 1.34 -16.24
N GLU A 243 -12.17 0.44 -15.70
CA GLU A 243 -11.72 -0.58 -14.75
C GLU A 243 -11.52 -1.96 -15.42
N GLU A 244 -11.58 -2.04 -16.75
CA GLU A 244 -11.31 -3.28 -17.49
C GLU A 244 -9.91 -3.81 -17.15
N GLY A 245 -9.81 -5.09 -16.75
CA GLY A 245 -8.59 -5.73 -16.32
C GLY A 245 -8.01 -5.23 -14.99
N ARG A 246 -8.72 -4.37 -14.26
CA ARG A 246 -8.29 -3.76 -13.00
C ARG A 246 -9.05 -4.31 -11.79
N ALA A 247 -8.64 -3.89 -10.60
CA ALA A 247 -9.15 -4.41 -9.32
C ALA A 247 -9.10 -5.95 -9.29
N ALA A 248 -7.97 -6.51 -9.73
CA ALA A 248 -7.84 -7.93 -10.05
C ALA A 248 -6.41 -8.43 -9.78
N ILE A 249 -6.30 -9.74 -9.68
CA ILE A 249 -5.03 -10.46 -9.81
C ILE A 249 -5.07 -11.21 -11.13
N TRP A 250 -4.05 -11.00 -11.96
CA TRP A 250 -3.86 -11.69 -13.22
C TRP A 250 -2.97 -12.92 -13.00
N GLU A 251 -3.27 -14.01 -13.69
CA GLU A 251 -2.38 -15.16 -13.87
C GLU A 251 -1.81 -15.11 -15.27
N ILE A 252 -0.48 -15.24 -15.39
CA ILE A 252 0.26 -15.09 -16.65
C ILE A 252 1.12 -16.32 -16.85
N ASP A 253 1.13 -16.85 -18.04
CA ASP A 253 2.11 -17.84 -18.51
C ASP A 253 3.41 -17.11 -18.88
N PRO A 254 4.53 -17.33 -18.17
CA PRO A 254 5.76 -16.56 -18.38
C PRO A 254 6.45 -16.87 -19.71
N ALA A 255 6.17 -18.02 -20.34
CA ALA A 255 6.77 -18.42 -21.60
C ALA A 255 6.07 -17.76 -22.81
N THR A 256 4.75 -17.66 -22.77
CA THR A 256 3.91 -17.23 -23.89
C THR A 256 3.31 -15.83 -23.73
N GLY A 257 3.24 -15.30 -22.50
CA GLY A 257 2.52 -14.08 -22.18
C GLY A 257 0.99 -14.26 -22.14
N ALA A 258 0.48 -15.45 -22.36
CA ALA A 258 -0.96 -15.74 -22.24
C ALA A 258 -1.40 -15.48 -20.81
N HIS A 259 -2.54 -14.80 -20.64
CA HIS A 259 -3.01 -14.39 -19.33
C HIS A 259 -4.52 -14.47 -19.19
N ARG A 260 -4.98 -14.49 -17.93
CA ARG A 260 -6.39 -14.43 -17.56
C ARG A 260 -6.55 -13.70 -16.22
N ILE A 261 -7.75 -13.27 -15.91
CA ILE A 261 -8.09 -12.81 -14.57
C ILE A 261 -8.19 -14.04 -13.66
N PHE A 262 -7.30 -14.11 -12.65
CA PHE A 262 -7.32 -15.14 -11.64
C PHE A 262 -8.40 -14.86 -10.57
N ALA A 263 -8.48 -13.62 -10.09
CA ALA A 263 -9.51 -13.16 -9.17
C ALA A 263 -9.81 -11.68 -9.39
N SER A 264 -11.03 -11.25 -9.10
CA SER A 264 -11.51 -9.89 -9.34
C SER A 264 -12.24 -9.29 -8.14
N GLY A 265 -12.56 -8.00 -8.21
CA GLY A 265 -13.22 -7.30 -7.11
C GLY A 265 -12.31 -6.98 -5.92
N LEU A 266 -11.00 -7.07 -6.09
CA LEU A 266 -9.96 -6.71 -5.14
C LEU A 266 -9.52 -5.26 -5.46
N ARG A 267 -10.03 -4.26 -4.76
CA ARG A 267 -9.83 -2.85 -5.16
C ARG A 267 -8.39 -2.49 -5.47
N ASN A 268 -7.47 -2.78 -4.58
CA ASN A 268 -6.04 -2.56 -4.81
C ASN A 268 -5.21 -3.66 -4.12
N PRO A 269 -5.06 -4.82 -4.76
CA PRO A 269 -4.22 -5.91 -4.25
C PRO A 269 -2.75 -5.54 -4.45
N VAL A 270 -2.01 -5.35 -3.36
CA VAL A 270 -0.60 -4.94 -3.42
C VAL A 270 0.32 -6.03 -2.91
N GLY A 271 0.32 -6.36 -1.62
CA GLY A 271 1.13 -7.43 -1.08
C GLY A 271 0.59 -8.80 -1.50
N MET A 272 1.44 -9.66 -2.01
CA MET A 272 1.10 -11.05 -2.30
C MET A 272 2.14 -11.99 -1.70
N ALA A 273 1.68 -13.08 -1.09
CA ALA A 273 2.54 -14.11 -0.51
C ALA A 273 1.89 -15.48 -0.58
N TRP A 274 2.69 -16.51 -0.83
CA TRP A 274 2.24 -17.89 -0.70
C TRP A 274 2.28 -18.33 0.76
N ASN A 275 1.21 -18.98 1.22
CA ASN A 275 1.28 -19.78 2.43
C ASN A 275 1.89 -21.13 2.06
N PRO A 276 3.07 -21.49 2.57
CA PRO A 276 3.76 -22.71 2.16
C PRO A 276 3.04 -24.00 2.62
N ASP A 277 2.24 -23.93 3.68
CA ASP A 277 1.54 -25.09 4.24
C ASP A 277 0.28 -25.42 3.43
N THR A 278 -0.54 -24.40 3.14
CA THR A 278 -1.81 -24.55 2.42
C THR A 278 -1.69 -24.39 0.92
N LYS A 279 -0.55 -23.90 0.41
CA LYS A 279 -0.32 -23.51 -0.99
C LYS A 279 -1.27 -22.43 -1.50
N ALA A 280 -1.98 -21.74 -0.61
CA ALA A 280 -2.87 -20.67 -0.97
C ALA A 280 -2.09 -19.38 -1.24
N LEU A 281 -2.46 -18.66 -2.31
CA LEU A 281 -2.03 -17.30 -2.55
C LEU A 281 -2.80 -16.35 -1.61
N TRP A 282 -2.10 -15.51 -0.87
CA TRP A 282 -2.66 -14.47 -0.03
C TRP A 282 -2.39 -13.10 -0.63
N ALA A 283 -3.34 -12.17 -0.45
CA ALA A 283 -3.18 -10.79 -0.87
C ALA A 283 -3.57 -9.81 0.24
N ALA A 284 -2.79 -8.75 0.40
CA ALA A 284 -3.16 -7.55 1.15
C ALA A 284 -3.82 -6.55 0.20
N VAL A 285 -5.01 -6.07 0.55
CA VAL A 285 -5.86 -5.24 -0.29
C VAL A 285 -6.20 -3.94 0.42
N ASN A 286 -5.91 -2.82 -0.26
CA ASN A 286 -6.38 -1.52 0.20
C ASN A 286 -7.80 -1.28 -0.27
N GLU A 287 -8.67 -1.06 0.69
CA GLU A 287 -10.09 -0.82 0.46
C GLU A 287 -10.41 0.63 0.11
N ARG A 288 -11.66 0.85 -0.23
CA ARG A 288 -12.18 2.13 -0.67
C ARG A 288 -12.26 3.18 0.45
N ASP A 289 -12.11 4.42 0.07
CA ASP A 289 -12.22 5.60 0.91
C ASP A 289 -13.64 6.19 0.94
N GLU A 290 -13.83 7.24 1.73
CA GLU A 290 -15.01 8.11 1.75
C GLU A 290 -16.31 7.46 2.27
N LEU A 291 -16.20 6.47 3.17
CA LEU A 291 -17.31 5.95 3.97
C LEU A 291 -17.20 6.33 5.46
N GLY A 292 -16.32 7.28 5.78
CA GLY A 292 -16.02 7.74 7.14
C GLY A 292 -14.71 7.18 7.68
N SER A 293 -14.30 7.65 8.87
CA SER A 293 -13.03 7.27 9.48
C SER A 293 -12.94 5.81 9.92
N ASP A 294 -14.08 5.14 10.13
CA ASP A 294 -14.15 3.77 10.65
C ASP A 294 -14.45 2.71 9.56
N LEU A 295 -14.58 3.13 8.27
CA LEU A 295 -14.82 2.29 7.10
C LEU A 295 -14.00 2.75 5.89
N VAL A 296 -13.54 1.83 5.06
CA VAL A 296 -13.60 0.36 5.10
C VAL A 296 -12.26 -0.13 5.65
N PRO A 297 -12.22 -1.22 6.42
CA PRO A 297 -10.94 -1.78 6.79
C PRO A 297 -10.23 -2.34 5.56
N ASP A 298 -8.93 -2.06 5.42
CA ASP A 298 -8.07 -2.85 4.58
C ASP A 298 -8.09 -4.31 5.07
N TYR A 299 -7.75 -5.25 4.21
CA TYR A 299 -7.79 -6.65 4.60
C TYR A 299 -6.67 -7.47 3.96
N MET A 300 -6.44 -8.66 4.48
CA MET A 300 -5.74 -9.71 3.79
C MET A 300 -6.66 -10.92 3.63
N THR A 301 -6.51 -11.64 2.53
CA THR A 301 -7.37 -12.78 2.22
C THR A 301 -6.64 -13.82 1.39
N SER A 302 -7.03 -15.08 1.55
CA SER A 302 -6.67 -16.15 0.63
C SER A 302 -7.41 -15.93 -0.69
N VAL A 303 -6.66 -15.92 -1.79
CA VAL A 303 -7.22 -15.64 -3.12
C VAL A 303 -7.57 -16.94 -3.83
N ARG A 304 -8.83 -17.06 -4.25
CA ARG A 304 -9.35 -18.23 -4.93
C ARG A 304 -9.49 -17.97 -6.43
N ASP A 305 -9.18 -18.99 -7.22
CA ASP A 305 -9.36 -18.95 -8.68
C ASP A 305 -10.82 -18.69 -9.06
N GLY A 306 -11.06 -17.76 -9.97
CA GLY A 306 -12.38 -17.34 -10.44
C GLY A 306 -13.21 -16.53 -9.44
N ALA A 307 -12.68 -16.24 -8.24
CA ALA A 307 -13.45 -15.58 -7.19
C ALA A 307 -13.63 -14.07 -7.42
N PHE A 308 -14.75 -13.54 -6.87
CA PHE A 308 -15.06 -12.12 -6.84
C PHE A 308 -15.13 -11.61 -5.38
N TYR A 309 -14.44 -10.48 -5.09
CA TYR A 309 -14.29 -9.93 -3.74
C TYR A 309 -15.08 -8.63 -3.49
N GLY A 310 -15.96 -8.25 -4.42
CA GLY A 310 -17.01 -7.26 -4.23
C GLY A 310 -16.80 -5.91 -4.92
N TRP A 311 -15.58 -5.36 -4.94
CA TRP A 311 -15.35 -4.04 -5.55
C TRP A 311 -15.71 -4.03 -7.06
N PRO A 312 -16.39 -2.99 -7.60
CA PRO A 312 -16.81 -1.76 -6.93
C PRO A 312 -18.22 -1.84 -6.31
N TYR A 313 -18.98 -2.91 -6.50
CA TYR A 313 -20.41 -3.01 -6.18
C TYR A 313 -20.69 -3.24 -4.70
N SER A 314 -19.73 -3.80 -3.99
CA SER A 314 -19.78 -4.00 -2.54
C SER A 314 -18.39 -3.85 -1.95
N TYR A 315 -18.30 -3.76 -0.62
CA TYR A 315 -17.07 -3.71 0.15
C TYR A 315 -17.13 -4.73 1.26
N TYR A 316 -15.98 -5.29 1.63
CA TYR A 316 -15.82 -6.29 2.67
C TYR A 316 -16.90 -7.39 2.61
N GLY A 317 -16.95 -8.10 1.48
CA GLY A 317 -18.01 -9.06 1.14
C GLY A 317 -19.27 -8.38 0.58
N ALA A 318 -20.46 -8.81 0.99
CA ALA A 318 -21.73 -8.41 0.41
C ALA A 318 -22.31 -7.06 0.93
N ASN A 319 -21.48 -6.17 1.50
CA ASN A 319 -21.95 -4.85 1.93
C ASN A 319 -22.09 -3.92 0.72
N VAL A 320 -23.32 -3.69 0.25
CA VAL A 320 -23.61 -2.95 -0.99
C VAL A 320 -23.06 -1.52 -0.98
N ASP A 321 -22.27 -1.14 -1.97
CA ASP A 321 -21.94 0.26 -2.24
C ASP A 321 -23.02 0.90 -3.13
N LYS A 322 -23.85 1.75 -2.54
CA LYS A 322 -24.98 2.39 -3.21
C LYS A 322 -24.58 3.47 -4.22
N ARG A 323 -23.32 3.86 -4.28
CA ARG A 323 -22.82 4.91 -5.18
C ARG A 323 -22.57 4.39 -6.59
N VAL A 324 -22.28 3.10 -6.73
CA VAL A 324 -21.95 2.48 -8.02
C VAL A 324 -23.22 2.22 -8.83
N LYS A 325 -23.19 2.61 -10.11
CA LYS A 325 -24.31 2.47 -11.04
C LYS A 325 -23.84 1.92 -12.39
N PRO A 326 -24.62 1.03 -13.02
CA PRO A 326 -25.83 0.36 -12.50
C PRO A 326 -25.47 -0.61 -11.35
N PRO A 327 -26.41 -0.91 -10.44
CA PRO A 327 -26.18 -1.91 -9.40
C PRO A 327 -26.09 -3.32 -10.00
N ARG A 328 -25.28 -4.17 -9.37
CA ARG A 328 -25.09 -5.59 -9.76
C ARG A 328 -25.34 -6.51 -8.56
N PRO A 329 -26.63 -6.71 -8.18
CA PRO A 329 -26.97 -7.55 -7.03
C PRO A 329 -26.53 -9.01 -7.22
N ASP A 330 -26.43 -9.48 -8.45
CA ASP A 330 -25.86 -10.77 -8.82
C ASP A 330 -24.40 -10.89 -8.32
N LEU A 331 -23.53 -9.95 -8.69
CA LEU A 331 -22.13 -9.94 -8.26
C LEU A 331 -22.00 -9.72 -6.75
N VAL A 332 -22.85 -8.89 -6.16
CA VAL A 332 -22.84 -8.70 -4.69
C VAL A 332 -23.15 -9.99 -3.95
N ALA A 333 -24.05 -10.83 -4.48
CA ALA A 333 -24.37 -12.12 -3.88
C ALA A 333 -23.19 -13.13 -3.97
N GLU A 334 -22.33 -13.00 -4.98
CA GLU A 334 -21.14 -13.83 -5.17
C GLU A 334 -19.91 -13.33 -4.39
N ALA A 335 -19.95 -12.09 -3.86
CA ALA A 335 -18.82 -11.45 -3.24
C ALA A 335 -18.35 -12.20 -1.98
N ILE A 336 -17.10 -12.65 -2.01
CA ILE A 336 -16.47 -13.35 -0.89
C ILE A 336 -16.06 -12.33 0.18
N ALA A 337 -16.40 -12.61 1.44
CA ALA A 337 -15.89 -11.84 2.58
C ALA A 337 -14.41 -12.18 2.81
N PRO A 338 -13.55 -11.15 3.05
CA PRO A 338 -12.14 -11.38 3.34
C PRO A 338 -11.91 -12.18 4.62
N ASP A 339 -10.78 -12.90 4.68
CA ASP A 339 -10.43 -13.74 5.83
C ASP A 339 -10.04 -12.92 7.09
N TYR A 340 -9.43 -11.74 6.91
CA TYR A 340 -8.91 -10.96 8.04
C TYR A 340 -8.82 -9.46 7.72
N ALA A 341 -9.43 -8.65 8.57
CA ALA A 341 -9.36 -7.19 8.49
C ALA A 341 -8.08 -6.63 9.12
N LEU A 342 -7.47 -5.65 8.47
CA LEU A 342 -6.20 -5.01 8.86
C LEU A 342 -6.40 -3.62 9.49
N GLY A 343 -7.64 -3.19 9.64
CA GLY A 343 -8.03 -1.88 10.17
C GLY A 343 -8.36 -0.85 9.10
N PRO A 344 -9.25 0.12 9.42
CA PRO A 344 -9.69 1.13 8.46
C PRO A 344 -8.56 2.10 8.11
N HIS A 345 -8.39 2.34 6.80
CA HIS A 345 -7.45 3.31 6.23
C HIS A 345 -5.98 3.11 6.62
N THR A 346 -5.56 1.88 6.90
CA THR A 346 -4.16 1.61 7.29
C THR A 346 -3.18 1.70 6.13
N ALA A 347 -3.69 1.68 4.90
CA ALA A 347 -2.90 1.55 3.67
C ALA A 347 -1.94 0.35 3.76
N SER A 348 -2.51 -0.83 3.99
CA SER A 348 -1.78 -2.10 4.07
C SER A 348 -1.28 -2.49 2.69
N LEU A 349 0.05 -2.48 2.50
CA LEU A 349 0.70 -2.65 1.19
C LEU A 349 1.54 -3.93 1.13
N GLY A 350 2.62 -4.02 1.89
CA GLY A 350 3.52 -5.18 1.88
C GLY A 350 2.91 -6.38 2.58
N LEU A 351 3.17 -7.60 2.07
CA LEU A 351 2.78 -8.87 2.68
C LEU A 351 3.92 -9.87 2.52
N ALA A 352 4.34 -10.51 3.61
CA ALA A 352 5.36 -11.55 3.57
C ALA A 352 5.05 -12.65 4.60
N TYR A 353 5.17 -13.91 4.18
CA TYR A 353 4.99 -15.04 5.08
C TYR A 353 6.21 -15.20 6.00
N ALA A 354 5.95 -15.39 7.28
CA ALA A 354 6.92 -15.70 8.30
C ALA A 354 6.94 -17.21 8.55
N GLY A 355 7.99 -17.87 8.08
CA GLY A 355 8.19 -19.31 8.26
C GLY A 355 9.07 -19.64 9.47
N ASP A 356 9.56 -20.89 9.53
CA ASP A 356 10.34 -21.41 10.64
C ASP A 356 11.71 -20.73 10.84
N SER A 357 12.27 -20.16 9.77
CA SER A 357 13.51 -19.37 9.83
C SER A 357 13.37 -18.03 10.53
N THR A 358 12.13 -17.53 10.66
CA THR A 358 11.85 -16.26 11.32
C THR A 358 11.97 -16.45 12.85
N PRO A 359 12.68 -15.55 13.57
CA PRO A 359 12.82 -15.69 15.01
C PRO A 359 11.47 -15.58 15.74
N ALA A 360 11.34 -16.32 16.86
CA ALA A 360 10.22 -16.13 17.75
C ALA A 360 10.11 -14.64 18.20
N PRO A 361 8.89 -14.10 18.36
CA PRO A 361 7.60 -14.78 18.36
C PRO A 361 6.93 -14.86 16.97
N TYR A 362 7.59 -14.44 15.88
CA TYR A 362 7.02 -14.29 14.56
C TYR A 362 7.20 -15.55 13.69
N ARG A 363 6.52 -16.62 14.08
CA ARG A 363 6.50 -17.86 13.29
C ARG A 363 5.09 -18.18 12.85
N GLN A 364 4.93 -18.73 11.64
CA GLN A 364 3.64 -19.11 11.07
C GLN A 364 2.63 -17.95 11.08
N GLY A 365 2.77 -17.08 10.11
CA GLY A 365 1.90 -15.92 9.97
C GLY A 365 2.36 -14.98 8.87
N MET A 366 1.77 -13.78 8.84
CA MET A 366 2.05 -12.79 7.82
C MET A 366 2.54 -11.48 8.44
N PHE A 367 3.66 -10.96 7.95
CA PHE A 367 4.03 -9.56 8.14
C PHE A 367 3.28 -8.67 7.16
N VAL A 368 2.78 -7.53 7.65
CA VAL A 368 2.07 -6.54 6.84
C VAL A 368 2.68 -5.16 7.04
N GLY A 369 3.15 -4.55 5.95
CA GLY A 369 3.59 -3.15 5.93
C GLY A 369 2.40 -2.21 5.78
N GLN A 370 2.16 -1.35 6.77
CA GLN A 370 1.06 -0.38 6.79
C GLN A 370 1.59 1.04 6.56
N HIS A 371 1.36 1.56 5.36
CA HIS A 371 1.86 2.87 4.92
C HIS A 371 1.21 4.06 5.64
N GLY A 372 0.02 3.87 6.19
CA GLY A 372 -0.68 4.80 7.05
C GLY A 372 -1.70 5.70 6.37
N SER A 373 -2.68 6.13 7.17
CA SER A 373 -3.88 6.85 6.74
C SER A 373 -3.60 8.30 6.33
N TRP A 374 -4.33 8.77 5.33
CA TRP A 374 -4.40 10.18 4.96
C TRP A 374 -5.75 10.82 5.32
N ASN A 375 -6.76 10.01 5.63
CA ASN A 375 -8.18 10.40 5.79
C ASN A 375 -8.84 9.83 7.06
N ARG A 376 -8.07 9.53 8.11
CA ARG A 376 -8.57 9.07 9.40
C ARG A 376 -8.03 9.91 10.56
N SER A 377 -8.86 10.12 11.60
CA SER A 377 -8.47 10.78 12.85
C SER A 377 -9.11 10.07 14.05
N PRO A 378 -8.33 9.56 15.04
CA PRO A 378 -6.86 9.49 15.02
C PRO A 378 -6.33 8.64 13.87
N ARG A 379 -5.06 8.84 13.51
CA ARG A 379 -4.39 8.14 12.40
C ARG A 379 -4.32 6.63 12.64
N SER A 380 -4.26 5.86 11.56
CA SER A 380 -4.06 4.41 11.57
C SER A 380 -2.91 4.00 10.66
N GLY A 381 -2.34 2.81 10.87
CA GLY A 381 -1.17 2.34 10.14
C GLY A 381 0.13 3.00 10.61
N TYR A 382 1.06 3.31 9.68
CA TYR A 382 2.41 3.82 9.93
C TYR A 382 3.23 2.86 10.79
N LYS A 383 3.15 1.58 10.50
CA LYS A 383 3.82 0.52 11.26
C LYS A 383 3.91 -0.76 10.45
N VAL A 384 4.66 -1.71 10.93
CA VAL A 384 4.61 -3.09 10.48
C VAL A 384 3.96 -3.92 11.56
N ILE A 385 3.01 -4.76 11.17
CA ILE A 385 2.32 -5.70 12.05
C ILE A 385 2.60 -7.14 11.62
N PHE A 386 2.43 -8.06 12.55
CA PHE A 386 2.42 -9.49 12.31
C PHE A 386 1.04 -10.04 12.66
N VAL A 387 0.46 -10.82 11.75
CA VAL A 387 -0.80 -11.54 11.97
C VAL A 387 -0.45 -13.02 12.14
N PRO A 388 -0.65 -13.59 13.35
CA PRO A 388 -0.34 -15.01 13.57
C PRO A 388 -1.35 -15.91 12.85
N PHE A 389 -0.85 -17.07 12.40
CA PHE A 389 -1.66 -18.12 11.78
C PHE A 389 -1.66 -19.37 12.65
N HIS A 390 -2.76 -20.12 12.58
CA HIS A 390 -2.88 -21.47 13.10
C HIS A 390 -3.63 -22.31 12.06
N ASP A 391 -3.13 -23.49 11.74
CA ASP A 391 -3.68 -24.37 10.71
C ASP A 391 -3.95 -23.63 9.37
N GLY A 392 -2.99 -22.82 8.96
CA GLY A 392 -3.04 -22.06 7.71
C GLY A 392 -4.02 -20.89 7.66
N ARG A 393 -4.63 -20.51 8.80
CA ARG A 393 -5.59 -19.40 8.91
C ARG A 393 -5.14 -18.34 9.92
N PRO A 394 -5.46 -17.06 9.67
CA PRO A 394 -5.13 -15.98 10.60
C PRO A 394 -5.97 -16.11 11.88
N VAL A 395 -5.32 -15.89 13.03
CA VAL A 395 -5.94 -16.00 14.35
C VAL A 395 -5.59 -14.81 15.23
N GLY A 396 -6.50 -14.48 16.16
CA GLY A 396 -6.27 -13.45 17.18
C GLY A 396 -6.03 -12.04 16.65
N PRO A 397 -5.61 -11.12 17.51
CA PRO A 397 -5.26 -9.75 17.14
C PRO A 397 -3.87 -9.70 16.50
N PRO A 398 -3.59 -8.70 15.63
CA PRO A 398 -2.26 -8.49 15.11
C PRO A 398 -1.31 -7.97 16.18
N VAL A 399 -0.02 -8.25 16.03
CA VAL A 399 1.06 -7.80 16.92
C VAL A 399 1.89 -6.75 16.22
N ASP A 400 2.22 -5.65 16.93
CA ASP A 400 3.12 -4.62 16.40
C ASP A 400 4.56 -5.17 16.33
N VAL A 401 5.21 -4.99 15.18
CA VAL A 401 6.59 -5.43 14.91
C VAL A 401 7.54 -4.24 14.88
N LEU A 402 7.15 -3.19 14.15
CA LEU A 402 7.96 -2.00 13.97
C LEU A 402 7.05 -0.76 13.99
N THR A 403 7.32 0.19 14.85
CA THR A 403 6.52 1.38 15.11
C THR A 403 7.37 2.65 15.14
N GLY A 404 6.81 3.80 15.52
CA GLY A 404 7.55 5.06 15.66
C GLY A 404 7.74 5.84 14.37
N PHE A 405 7.09 5.46 13.27
CA PHE A 405 7.20 6.13 11.98
C PHE A 405 6.54 7.52 11.94
N VAL A 406 5.66 7.83 12.87
CA VAL A 406 5.02 9.16 13.00
C VAL A 406 5.20 9.67 14.42
N ARG A 407 5.70 10.90 14.54
CA ARG A 407 5.85 11.60 15.81
C ARG A 407 4.50 12.15 16.30
N GLU A 408 4.41 12.48 17.57
CA GLU A 408 3.22 13.09 18.20
C GLU A 408 2.80 14.40 17.52
N ASN A 409 3.77 15.21 17.09
CA ASN A 409 3.52 16.44 16.32
C ASN A 409 2.94 16.22 14.92
N GLY A 410 2.76 14.95 14.50
CA GLY A 410 2.21 14.56 13.21
C GLY A 410 3.18 14.64 12.03
N GLU A 411 4.49 14.66 12.27
CA GLU A 411 5.51 14.49 11.23
C GLU A 411 5.83 13.02 11.01
N ALA A 412 5.84 12.57 9.76
CA ALA A 412 6.26 11.22 9.40
C ALA A 412 7.79 11.18 9.20
N MET A 413 8.46 10.34 10.00
CA MET A 413 9.87 10.03 9.83
C MET A 413 10.07 9.04 8.70
N GLY A 414 9.13 8.11 8.55
CA GLY A 414 9.11 7.07 7.54
C GLY A 414 7.69 6.59 7.27
N ARG A 415 7.55 5.71 6.26
CA ARG A 415 6.30 5.01 5.92
C ARG A 415 6.62 3.62 5.37
N PRO A 416 6.27 2.54 6.09
CA PRO A 416 6.51 1.17 5.63
C PRO A 416 5.72 0.86 4.35
N VAL A 417 6.35 0.17 3.40
CA VAL A 417 5.74 -0.26 2.14
C VAL A 417 5.93 -1.77 1.95
N GLY A 418 6.89 -2.17 1.14
CA GLY A 418 7.24 -3.56 0.90
C GLY A 418 7.90 -4.20 2.11
N VAL A 419 7.58 -5.46 2.35
CA VAL A 419 8.23 -6.29 3.38
C VAL A 419 8.66 -7.61 2.76
N ALA A 420 9.80 -8.14 3.21
CA ALA A 420 10.29 -9.47 2.81
C ALA A 420 11.07 -10.11 3.95
N VAL A 421 11.10 -11.42 4.01
CA VAL A 421 11.95 -12.15 4.95
C VAL A 421 13.25 -12.55 4.25
N ASP A 422 14.38 -12.18 4.82
CA ASP A 422 15.69 -12.52 4.28
C ASP A 422 16.06 -13.98 4.55
N LYS A 423 17.16 -14.46 3.96
CA LYS A 423 17.61 -15.85 4.09
C LYS A 423 18.03 -16.27 5.52
N ARG A 424 18.23 -15.31 6.42
CA ARG A 424 18.59 -15.53 7.83
C ARG A 424 17.38 -15.34 8.75
N GLY A 425 16.17 -15.17 8.17
CA GLY A 425 14.93 -14.97 8.91
C GLY A 425 14.67 -13.52 9.36
N GLY A 426 15.56 -12.57 9.04
CA GLY A 426 15.35 -11.15 9.32
C GLY A 426 14.25 -10.57 8.44
N LEU A 427 13.43 -9.68 9.00
CA LEU A 427 12.42 -8.95 8.25
C LEU A 427 13.03 -7.67 7.65
N LEU A 428 13.00 -7.56 6.34
CA LEU A 428 13.34 -6.34 5.59
C LEU A 428 12.09 -5.50 5.36
N VAL A 429 12.20 -4.19 5.55
CA VAL A 429 11.10 -3.23 5.43
C VAL A 429 11.53 -2.04 4.58
N ALA A 430 10.91 -1.84 3.43
CA ALA A 430 11.09 -0.63 2.62
C ALA A 430 10.37 0.56 3.27
N ASP A 431 11.06 1.67 3.38
CA ASP A 431 10.59 2.93 3.94
C ASP A 431 10.79 4.06 2.92
N ASP A 432 9.73 4.41 2.20
CA ASP A 432 9.79 5.33 1.06
C ASP A 432 10.04 6.80 1.47
N VAL A 433 9.54 7.22 2.63
CA VAL A 433 9.80 8.57 3.17
C VAL A 433 11.14 8.63 3.90
N GLY A 434 11.53 7.53 4.56
CA GLY A 434 12.81 7.41 5.24
C GLY A 434 13.99 7.13 4.32
N ASN A 435 13.73 6.83 3.02
CA ASN A 435 14.76 6.48 2.03
C ASN A 435 15.69 5.34 2.50
N SER A 436 15.12 4.33 3.17
CA SER A 436 15.86 3.28 3.87
C SER A 436 15.21 1.91 3.69
N ILE A 437 16.04 0.89 3.82
CA ILE A 437 15.57 -0.47 4.12
C ILE A 437 15.96 -0.76 5.56
N TRP A 438 14.97 -1.07 6.38
CA TRP A 438 15.17 -1.49 7.76
C TRP A 438 15.24 -3.02 7.83
N ARG A 439 16.10 -3.55 8.71
CA ARG A 439 16.17 -4.98 9.01
C ARG A 439 15.83 -5.23 10.48
N VAL A 440 14.83 -6.07 10.72
CA VAL A 440 14.38 -6.48 12.06
C VAL A 440 14.79 -7.92 12.30
N THR A 441 15.46 -8.18 13.42
CA THR A 441 15.92 -9.52 13.82
C THR A 441 15.53 -9.81 15.27
N GLY A 442 15.60 -11.06 15.69
CA GLY A 442 15.54 -11.40 17.11
C GLY A 442 16.72 -10.71 17.87
N ALA A 443 16.46 -10.21 19.05
CA ALA A 443 17.52 -9.70 19.88
C ALA A 443 18.51 -10.85 20.20
N THR A 444 19.78 -10.64 19.93
CA THR A 444 20.82 -11.53 20.45
C THR A 444 20.77 -11.46 21.97
N SER A 445 20.50 -12.59 22.64
CA SER A 445 20.70 -12.65 24.08
C SER A 445 22.20 -12.42 24.32
N THR A 446 22.58 -11.23 24.74
CA THR A 446 23.86 -11.08 25.41
C THR A 446 23.79 -11.94 26.65
N ALA A 447 24.32 -13.16 26.58
CA ALA A 447 24.58 -13.93 27.78
C ALA A 447 25.41 -13.05 28.68
N SER A 448 24.81 -12.55 29.77
CA SER A 448 25.54 -11.92 30.85
C SER A 448 26.49 -12.97 31.41
N THR A 449 27.72 -12.97 30.91
CA THR A 449 28.83 -13.59 31.65
C THR A 449 29.10 -12.64 32.81
N THR A 450 28.38 -12.85 33.90
CA THR A 450 28.77 -12.32 35.19
C THR A 450 30.00 -13.13 35.63
N PRO A 451 31.11 -12.47 35.98
CA PRO A 451 32.35 -13.13 36.43
C PRO A 451 32.20 -13.84 37.77
#